data_0f91156c8f32e2fc6a07e9876d8582a6
#
_entry.id   0f91156c8f32e2fc6a07e9876d8582a6
#
_cell.length_a   1.000
_cell.length_b   1.000
_cell.length_c   1.000
_cell.angle_alpha   90.00
_cell.angle_beta   90.00
_cell.angle_gamma   90.00
#
_symmetry.space_group_name_H-M   'P 1'
#
loop_
_entity.id
_entity.type
_entity.pdbx_description
1 polymer ?
#
loop_
_entity_poly.entity_id
_entity_poly.type
_entity_poly.pdbx_seq_one_letter_code
_entity_poly.pdbx_strand_id
1 'polypeptide(L)'
;LLSQITLKHAKSMILDAAIEHWQRKWNISETGHHLKNIQANVSLGNSSKCLTNRKAQIILHQIKIGRSQLYAQDPISRTTIQDKLCTWCRVPEDTEHYMLECAKFSKHRYDMFMNIELALSKQNVDVRDLRKNLTFLAENKTLSKATREEILFSIALFLKNTKRLM
;
A
#
# COMPACT_ATOMS: atom_id res chain seq x y z
N LEU A 1 -43.47 12.59 18.33
CA LEU A 1 -42.26 13.08 18.95
C LEU A 1 -41.14 12.98 17.93
N LEU A 2 -40.94 14.06 17.16
CA LEU A 2 -39.76 14.20 16.28
C LEU A 2 -38.53 14.40 17.17
N SER A 3 -37.70 13.37 17.30
CA SER A 3 -36.41 13.51 17.97
C SER A 3 -35.59 14.56 17.24
N GLN A 4 -35.20 15.61 17.92
CA GLN A 4 -34.34 16.67 17.35
C GLN A 4 -33.00 16.04 16.95
N ILE A 5 -32.78 15.86 15.66
CA ILE A 5 -31.49 15.39 15.10
C ILE A 5 -30.49 16.52 15.33
N THR A 6 -29.47 16.26 16.13
CA THR A 6 -28.39 17.23 16.32
C THR A 6 -27.59 17.40 15.01
N LEU A 7 -27.02 18.58 14.79
CA LEU A 7 -26.18 18.85 13.61
C LEU A 7 -25.03 17.83 13.46
N LYS A 8 -24.48 17.38 14.58
CA LYS A 8 -23.44 16.34 14.60
C LYS A 8 -23.98 15.01 14.06
N HIS A 9 -25.17 14.60 14.47
CA HIS A 9 -25.81 13.37 14.03
C HIS A 9 -26.17 13.44 12.53
N ALA A 10 -26.73 14.56 12.07
CA ALA A 10 -27.03 14.79 10.65
C ALA A 10 -25.75 14.69 9.78
N LYS A 11 -24.64 15.30 10.22
CA LYS A 11 -23.35 15.21 9.52
C LYS A 11 -22.83 13.77 9.45
N SER A 12 -22.95 12.99 10.53
CA SER A 12 -22.56 11.57 10.53
C SER A 12 -23.40 10.78 9.54
N MET A 13 -24.72 10.93 9.53
CA MET A 13 -25.62 10.22 8.60
C MET A 13 -25.29 10.53 7.13
N ILE A 14 -25.05 11.80 6.82
CA ILE A 14 -24.66 12.20 5.44
C ILE A 14 -23.33 11.56 5.05
N LEU A 15 -22.37 11.56 5.96
CA LEU A 15 -21.04 10.96 5.69
C LEU A 15 -21.14 9.45 5.49
N ASP A 16 -21.90 8.76 6.33
CA ASP A 16 -22.10 7.31 6.26
C ASP A 16 -22.78 6.94 4.93
N ALA A 17 -23.82 7.67 4.53
CA ALA A 17 -24.51 7.50 3.26
C ALA A 17 -23.58 7.76 2.06
N ALA A 18 -22.71 8.76 2.15
CA ALA A 18 -21.73 9.08 1.11
C ALA A 18 -20.68 7.96 0.96
N ILE A 19 -20.18 7.42 2.08
CA ILE A 19 -19.22 6.30 2.09
C ILE A 19 -19.87 5.05 1.49
N GLU A 20 -21.10 4.74 1.88
CA GLU A 20 -21.84 3.60 1.34
C GLU A 20 -22.07 3.73 -0.17
N HIS A 21 -22.48 4.91 -0.64
CA HIS A 21 -22.64 5.19 -2.06
C HIS A 21 -21.31 5.03 -2.82
N TRP A 22 -20.22 5.56 -2.26
CA TRP A 22 -18.88 5.39 -2.83
C TRP A 22 -18.45 3.94 -2.86
N GLN A 23 -18.70 3.16 -1.79
CA GLN A 23 -18.38 1.74 -1.73
C GLN A 23 -19.14 0.95 -2.83
N ARG A 24 -20.43 1.24 -3.05
CA ARG A 24 -21.17 0.62 -4.14
C ARG A 24 -20.54 0.89 -5.50
N LYS A 25 -20.23 2.16 -5.79
CA LYS A 25 -19.53 2.53 -7.05
C LYS A 25 -18.15 1.87 -7.16
N TRP A 26 -17.42 1.82 -6.05
CA TRP A 26 -16.12 1.16 -6.00
C TRP A 26 -16.20 -0.32 -6.37
N ASN A 27 -17.17 -1.03 -5.83
CA ASN A 27 -17.35 -2.47 -6.07
C ASN A 27 -17.64 -2.81 -7.54
N ILE A 28 -18.49 -2.02 -8.19
CA ILE A 28 -18.90 -2.26 -9.60
C ILE A 28 -17.95 -1.63 -10.64
N SER A 29 -17.01 -0.80 -10.23
CA SER A 29 -16.10 -0.13 -11.17
C SER A 29 -15.24 -1.16 -11.90
N GLU A 30 -15.10 -1.04 -13.21
CA GLU A 30 -14.22 -1.86 -14.05
C GLU A 30 -12.75 -1.41 -13.98
N THR A 31 -12.46 -0.29 -13.32
CA THR A 31 -11.13 0.26 -13.19
C THR A 31 -10.58 0.10 -11.77
N GLY A 32 -9.27 0.28 -11.61
CA GLY A 32 -8.63 0.26 -10.28
C GLY A 32 -8.47 -1.13 -9.67
N HIS A 33 -8.48 -2.21 -10.46
CA HIS A 33 -8.37 -3.60 -9.98
C HIS A 33 -7.17 -3.80 -9.05
N HIS A 34 -6.00 -3.23 -9.39
CA HIS A 34 -4.82 -3.35 -8.55
C HIS A 34 -5.03 -2.76 -7.15
N LEU A 35 -5.61 -1.56 -7.07
CA LEU A 35 -5.91 -0.93 -5.79
C LEU A 35 -7.03 -1.64 -5.02
N LYS A 36 -8.03 -2.22 -5.72
CA LYS A 36 -9.10 -3.02 -5.09
C LYS A 36 -8.55 -4.26 -4.39
N ASN A 37 -7.55 -4.91 -4.97
CA ASN A 37 -6.89 -6.07 -4.35
C ASN A 37 -6.15 -5.69 -3.06
N ILE A 38 -5.67 -4.44 -2.96
CA ILE A 38 -4.98 -3.92 -1.78
C ILE A 38 -5.98 -3.33 -0.78
N GLN A 39 -6.99 -2.61 -1.27
CA GLN A 39 -7.97 -1.88 -0.48
C GLN A 39 -9.38 -2.14 -0.99
N ALA A 40 -10.00 -3.22 -0.53
CA ALA A 40 -11.36 -3.61 -0.94
C ALA A 40 -12.41 -2.58 -0.47
N ASN A 41 -12.20 -1.99 0.72
CA ASN A 41 -13.13 -1.04 1.31
C ASN A 41 -12.65 0.41 1.15
N VAL A 42 -13.56 1.29 0.74
CA VAL A 42 -13.28 2.72 0.73
C VAL A 42 -13.13 3.25 2.16
N SER A 43 -12.20 4.15 2.37
CA SER A 43 -11.99 4.77 3.67
C SER A 43 -11.58 6.23 3.53
N LEU A 44 -12.04 7.04 4.48
CA LEU A 44 -11.57 8.40 4.61
C LEU A 44 -10.22 8.39 5.34
N GLY A 45 -9.29 9.12 4.80
CA GLY A 45 -7.96 9.27 5.37
C GLY A 45 -6.85 8.76 4.48
N ASN A 46 -5.64 9.14 4.83
CA ASN A 46 -4.42 8.77 4.12
C ASN A 46 -3.40 8.26 5.15
N SER A 47 -3.14 6.96 5.14
CA SER A 47 -2.18 6.32 6.04
C SER A 47 -0.74 6.80 5.80
N SER A 48 -0.41 7.20 4.58
CA SER A 48 0.93 7.67 4.24
C SER A 48 1.26 9.07 4.77
N LYS A 49 0.30 9.78 5.37
CA LYS A 49 0.55 11.10 6.00
C LYS A 49 1.58 11.06 7.14
N CYS A 50 1.78 9.91 7.75
CA CYS A 50 2.80 9.74 8.79
C CYS A 50 4.23 9.76 8.25
N LEU A 51 4.44 9.54 6.95
CA LEU A 51 5.76 9.66 6.36
C LEU A 51 6.14 11.12 6.17
N THR A 52 7.26 11.52 6.72
CA THR A 52 7.82 12.87 6.54
C THR A 52 8.43 13.07 5.15
N ASN A 53 8.89 11.98 4.52
CA ASN A 53 9.50 12.03 3.19
C ASN A 53 8.43 12.02 2.09
N ARG A 54 8.23 13.18 1.44
CA ARG A 54 7.26 13.36 0.34
C ARG A 54 7.51 12.43 -0.85
N LYS A 55 8.78 12.16 -1.18
CA LYS A 55 9.13 11.27 -2.29
C LYS A 55 8.70 9.84 -2.00
N ALA A 56 8.95 9.33 -0.78
CA ALA A 56 8.47 8.01 -0.36
C ALA A 56 6.94 7.91 -0.38
N GLN A 57 6.21 8.96 0.02
CA GLN A 57 4.75 8.99 -0.09
C GLN A 57 4.28 8.81 -1.54
N ILE A 58 4.87 9.56 -2.48
CA ILE A 58 4.52 9.48 -3.91
C ILE A 58 4.77 8.07 -4.43
N ILE A 59 5.95 7.50 -4.16
CA ILE A 59 6.29 6.15 -4.61
C ILE A 59 5.34 5.10 -4.05
N LEU A 60 5.00 5.18 -2.76
CA LEU A 60 4.02 4.26 -2.16
C LEU A 60 2.64 4.36 -2.81
N HIS A 61 2.19 5.57 -3.16
CA HIS A 61 0.94 5.73 -3.91
C HIS A 61 1.03 5.14 -5.31
N GLN A 62 2.13 5.35 -6.03
CA GLN A 62 2.35 4.76 -7.34
C GLN A 62 2.35 3.23 -7.29
N ILE A 63 3.00 2.64 -6.28
CA ILE A 63 2.98 1.20 -6.02
C ILE A 63 1.55 0.71 -5.80
N LYS A 64 0.77 1.38 -4.94
CA LYS A 64 -0.62 1.01 -4.63
C LYS A 64 -1.56 1.03 -5.83
N ILE A 65 -1.36 1.95 -6.76
CA ILE A 65 -2.18 2.04 -7.97
C ILE A 65 -1.62 1.22 -9.14
N GLY A 66 -0.48 0.51 -8.94
CA GLY A 66 0.15 -0.28 -9.99
C GLY A 66 0.77 0.55 -11.12
N ARG A 67 1.16 1.79 -10.83
CA ARG A 67 1.77 2.72 -11.79
C ARG A 67 3.09 3.27 -11.28
N SER A 68 3.98 2.38 -10.90
CA SER A 68 5.34 2.74 -10.50
C SER A 68 6.27 2.77 -11.71
N GLN A 69 7.49 3.26 -11.52
CA GLN A 69 8.56 3.23 -12.52
C GLN A 69 9.27 1.86 -12.62
N LEU A 70 8.63 0.80 -12.14
CA LEU A 70 9.09 -0.57 -12.39
C LEU A 70 8.82 -0.96 -13.83
N TYR A 71 9.72 -1.74 -14.42
CA TYR A 71 9.69 -2.01 -15.84
C TYR A 71 8.38 -2.62 -16.35
N ALA A 72 7.77 -3.51 -15.60
CA ALA A 72 6.49 -4.10 -15.98
C ALA A 72 5.27 -3.17 -15.77
N GLN A 73 5.43 -2.11 -14.97
CA GLN A 73 4.34 -1.20 -14.61
C GLN A 73 4.44 0.18 -15.27
N ASP A 74 5.54 0.46 -15.98
CA ASP A 74 5.71 1.73 -16.70
C ASP A 74 4.94 1.69 -18.04
N PRO A 75 3.85 2.45 -18.18
CA PRO A 75 3.01 2.39 -19.36
C PRO A 75 3.59 3.15 -20.55
N ILE A 76 4.59 4.00 -20.34
CA ILE A 76 5.01 5.00 -21.34
C ILE A 76 6.31 4.59 -22.03
N SER A 77 7.29 4.05 -21.31
CA SER A 77 8.64 3.86 -21.83
C SER A 77 8.99 2.43 -22.23
N ARG A 78 8.08 1.46 -21.99
CA ARG A 78 8.40 0.03 -22.16
C ARG A 78 7.39 -0.66 -23.07
N THR A 79 7.74 -0.79 -24.34
CA THR A 79 6.87 -1.36 -25.40
C THR A 79 7.09 -2.83 -25.63
N THR A 80 8.30 -3.35 -25.42
CA THR A 80 8.63 -4.76 -25.63
C THR A 80 8.59 -5.57 -24.35
N ILE A 81 8.43 -6.90 -24.48
CA ILE A 81 8.44 -7.82 -23.32
C ILE A 81 9.80 -7.76 -22.62
N GLN A 82 10.90 -7.71 -23.36
CA GLN A 82 12.25 -7.62 -22.82
C GLN A 82 12.48 -6.36 -21.99
N ASP A 83 11.89 -5.24 -22.40
CA ASP A 83 12.01 -3.97 -21.67
C ASP A 83 11.31 -3.99 -20.31
N LYS A 84 10.39 -4.94 -20.11
CA LYS A 84 9.63 -5.11 -18.85
C LYS A 84 10.32 -6.03 -17.85
N LEU A 85 11.43 -6.64 -18.23
CA LEU A 85 12.13 -7.61 -17.37
C LEU A 85 13.10 -6.92 -16.42
N CYS A 86 13.16 -7.45 -15.20
CA CYS A 86 14.23 -7.11 -14.25
C CYS A 86 15.61 -7.41 -14.86
N THR A 87 16.50 -6.45 -14.85
CA THR A 87 17.84 -6.60 -15.41
C THR A 87 18.68 -7.67 -14.72
N TRP A 88 18.35 -8.02 -13.47
CA TRP A 88 19.07 -9.00 -12.68
C TRP A 88 18.46 -10.40 -12.76
N CYS A 89 17.14 -10.52 -12.54
CA CYS A 89 16.45 -11.81 -12.45
C CYS A 89 15.86 -12.29 -13.76
N ARG A 90 15.73 -11.42 -14.79
CA ARG A 90 15.14 -11.72 -16.09
C ARG A 90 13.67 -12.16 -16.04
N VAL A 91 12.94 -11.75 -15.02
CA VAL A 91 11.48 -11.91 -14.89
C VAL A 91 10.81 -10.54 -14.90
N PRO A 92 9.49 -10.43 -15.13
CA PRO A 92 8.78 -9.15 -15.11
C PRO A 92 9.07 -8.38 -13.83
N GLU A 93 9.46 -7.10 -13.98
CA GLU A 93 9.78 -6.24 -12.84
C GLU A 93 8.52 -5.49 -12.40
N ASP A 94 7.63 -6.19 -11.73
CA ASP A 94 6.47 -5.61 -11.06
C ASP A 94 6.72 -5.35 -9.57
N THR A 95 5.67 -4.89 -8.86
CA THR A 95 5.77 -4.59 -7.42
C THR A 95 6.06 -5.84 -6.60
N GLU A 96 5.45 -6.98 -6.93
CA GLU A 96 5.63 -8.22 -6.20
C GLU A 96 7.07 -8.70 -6.33
N HIS A 97 7.57 -8.79 -7.56
CA HIS A 97 8.96 -9.16 -7.80
C HIS A 97 9.93 -8.21 -7.09
N TYR A 98 9.76 -6.90 -7.24
CA TYR A 98 10.66 -5.92 -6.64
C TYR A 98 10.68 -6.00 -5.11
N MET A 99 9.51 -6.03 -4.48
CA MET A 99 9.43 -5.96 -3.03
C MET A 99 9.63 -7.31 -2.35
N LEU A 100 9.24 -8.43 -2.97
CA LEU A 100 9.19 -9.74 -2.31
C LEU A 100 10.20 -10.74 -2.83
N GLU A 101 10.64 -10.67 -4.11
CA GLU A 101 11.35 -11.77 -4.76
C GLU A 101 12.74 -11.40 -5.27
N CYS A 102 12.93 -10.18 -5.76
CA CYS A 102 14.16 -9.81 -6.46
C CYS A 102 15.43 -10.13 -5.66
N ALA A 103 16.28 -11.01 -6.20
CA ALA A 103 17.52 -11.43 -5.56
C ALA A 103 18.50 -10.27 -5.30
N LYS A 104 18.50 -9.26 -6.18
CA LYS A 104 19.32 -8.05 -6.03
C LYS A 104 19.07 -7.32 -4.72
N PHE A 105 17.85 -7.34 -4.21
CA PHE A 105 17.43 -6.59 -3.02
C PHE A 105 17.22 -7.46 -1.78
N SER A 106 17.67 -8.73 -1.81
CA SER A 106 17.43 -9.71 -0.75
C SER A 106 17.84 -9.22 0.65
N LYS A 107 19.00 -8.57 0.77
CA LYS A 107 19.48 -8.01 2.04
C LYS A 107 18.55 -6.90 2.55
N HIS A 108 18.22 -5.92 1.71
CA HIS A 108 17.36 -4.80 2.12
C HIS A 108 15.94 -5.28 2.45
N ARG A 109 15.47 -6.32 1.77
CA ARG A 109 14.19 -6.96 2.06
C ARG A 109 14.22 -7.69 3.39
N TYR A 110 15.30 -8.41 3.69
CA TYR A 110 15.47 -9.05 5.00
C TYR A 110 15.38 -8.01 6.13
N ASP A 111 16.11 -6.91 6.03
CA ASP A 111 16.10 -5.83 7.03
C ASP A 111 14.69 -5.23 7.17
N MET A 112 13.98 -5.02 6.06
CA MET A 112 12.60 -4.53 6.07
C MET A 112 11.66 -5.50 6.80
N PHE A 113 11.73 -6.80 6.50
CA PHE A 113 10.88 -7.79 7.14
C PHE A 113 11.17 -7.93 8.63
N MET A 114 12.42 -7.95 9.04
CA MET A 114 12.81 -8.00 10.45
C MET A 114 12.20 -6.83 11.24
N ASN A 115 12.24 -5.62 10.68
CA ASN A 115 11.64 -4.45 11.33
C ASN A 115 10.11 -4.54 11.39
N ILE A 116 9.46 -5.06 10.34
CA ILE A 116 8.01 -5.26 10.31
C ILE A 116 7.60 -6.35 11.33
N GLU A 117 8.31 -7.46 11.38
CA GLU A 117 8.06 -8.54 12.34
C GLU A 117 8.22 -8.05 13.79
N LEU A 118 9.24 -7.23 14.06
CA LEU A 118 9.41 -6.60 15.37
C LEU A 118 8.26 -5.65 15.72
N ALA A 119 7.77 -4.88 14.76
CA ALA A 119 6.63 -3.99 14.97
C ALA A 119 5.33 -4.76 15.28
N LEU A 120 5.11 -5.90 14.61
CA LEU A 120 3.92 -6.75 14.74
C LEU A 120 3.95 -7.61 16.00
N SER A 121 5.12 -8.10 16.42
CA SER A 121 5.27 -8.89 17.65
C SER A 121 4.78 -8.14 18.89
N LYS A 122 4.87 -6.81 18.89
CA LYS A 122 4.32 -5.95 19.95
C LYS A 122 2.79 -6.06 20.11
N GLN A 123 2.08 -6.63 19.15
CA GLN A 123 0.61 -6.74 19.12
C GLN A 123 0.10 -8.19 19.00
N ASN A 124 0.96 -9.21 19.15
CA ASN A 124 0.62 -10.62 19.00
C ASN A 124 -0.10 -10.95 17.66
N VAL A 125 0.26 -10.27 16.57
CA VAL A 125 -0.30 -10.53 15.25
C VAL A 125 0.55 -11.57 14.53
N ASP A 126 -0.11 -12.61 13.99
CA ASP A 126 0.58 -13.65 13.22
C ASP A 126 1.12 -13.09 11.89
N VAL A 127 2.42 -13.28 11.69
CA VAL A 127 3.18 -12.68 10.58
C VAL A 127 3.11 -13.48 9.28
N ARG A 128 2.65 -14.75 9.35
CA ARG A 128 2.76 -15.70 8.22
C ARG A 128 1.98 -15.29 6.98
N ASP A 129 0.81 -14.66 7.14
CA ASP A 129 -0.02 -14.17 6.02
C ASP A 129 0.38 -12.79 5.50
N LEU A 130 1.25 -12.10 6.21
CA LEU A 130 1.56 -10.69 6.00
C LEU A 130 2.62 -10.46 4.92
N ARG A 131 3.41 -11.49 4.59
CA ARG A 131 4.47 -11.38 3.57
C ARG A 131 3.93 -11.16 2.16
N LYS A 132 2.65 -11.55 1.91
CA LYS A 132 2.02 -11.44 0.58
C LYS A 132 1.46 -10.08 0.26
N ASN A 133 1.27 -9.18 1.24
CA ASN A 133 0.62 -7.88 1.05
C ASN A 133 1.19 -6.76 1.92
N LEU A 134 2.46 -6.43 1.73
CA LEU A 134 3.14 -5.39 2.53
C LEU A 134 2.44 -4.02 2.54
N THR A 135 1.88 -3.62 1.39
CA THR A 135 1.14 -2.36 1.31
C THR A 135 -0.20 -2.42 2.05
N PHE A 136 -0.80 -3.60 2.16
CA PHE A 136 -2.03 -3.84 2.91
C PHE A 136 -1.81 -3.76 4.42
N LEU A 137 -0.65 -4.16 4.91
CA LEU A 137 -0.32 -4.07 6.34
C LEU A 137 -0.41 -2.67 6.89
N ALA A 138 0.11 -1.71 6.15
CA ALA A 138 0.08 -0.32 6.56
C ALA A 138 -1.35 0.29 6.58
N GLU A 139 -2.29 -0.34 5.88
CA GLU A 139 -3.71 0.05 5.84
C GLU A 139 -4.58 -0.73 6.84
N ASN A 140 -4.04 -1.78 7.46
CA ASN A 140 -4.82 -2.62 8.37
C ASN A 140 -5.24 -1.84 9.62
N LYS A 141 -6.55 -1.57 9.73
CA LYS A 141 -7.14 -0.81 10.82
C LYS A 141 -7.13 -1.56 12.17
N THR A 142 -6.89 -2.87 12.17
CA THR A 142 -6.76 -3.64 13.41
C THR A 142 -5.43 -3.35 14.11
N LEU A 143 -4.42 -2.89 13.35
CA LEU A 143 -3.14 -2.48 13.90
C LEU A 143 -3.22 -1.08 14.53
N SER A 144 -2.48 -0.89 15.61
CA SER A 144 -2.34 0.43 16.22
C SER A 144 -1.74 1.44 15.23
N LYS A 145 -2.01 2.71 15.44
CA LYS A 145 -1.42 3.78 14.61
C LYS A 145 0.11 3.72 14.62
N ALA A 146 0.71 3.52 15.80
CA ALA A 146 2.16 3.44 15.96
C ALA A 146 2.77 2.29 15.15
N THR A 147 2.17 1.09 15.23
CA THR A 147 2.64 -0.07 14.45
C THR A 147 2.54 0.16 12.94
N ARG A 148 1.46 0.77 12.48
CA ARG A 148 1.33 1.13 11.05
C ARG A 148 2.39 2.13 10.60
N GLU A 149 2.74 3.10 11.45
CA GLU A 149 3.81 4.06 11.18
C GLU A 149 5.19 3.37 11.12
N GLU A 150 5.47 2.45 12.02
CA GLU A 150 6.71 1.64 12.00
C GLU A 150 6.81 0.79 10.72
N ILE A 151 5.71 0.16 10.28
CA ILE A 151 5.65 -0.60 9.03
C ILE A 151 5.92 0.31 7.82
N LEU A 152 5.24 1.45 7.73
CA LEU A 152 5.43 2.41 6.65
C LEU A 152 6.85 2.95 6.60
N PHE A 153 7.45 3.21 7.77
CA PHE A 153 8.83 3.64 7.88
C PHE A 153 9.79 2.57 7.36
N SER A 154 9.57 1.30 7.70
CA SER A 154 10.39 0.17 7.23
C SER A 154 10.32 0.01 5.70
N ILE A 155 9.13 0.14 5.12
CA ILE A 155 8.94 0.13 3.66
C ILE A 155 9.64 1.34 3.02
N ALA A 156 9.49 2.53 3.58
CA ALA A 156 10.16 3.73 3.07
C ALA A 156 11.68 3.63 3.12
N LEU A 157 12.23 2.98 4.15
CA LEU A 157 13.66 2.72 4.29
C LEU A 157 14.15 1.73 3.23
N PHE A 158 13.40 0.66 2.95
CA PHE A 158 13.66 -0.26 1.85
C PHE A 158 13.71 0.48 0.51
N LEU A 159 12.70 1.29 0.20
CA LEU A 159 12.64 2.10 -1.02
C LEU A 159 13.86 3.01 -1.14
N LYS A 160 14.25 3.67 -0.05
CA LYS A 160 15.43 4.55 0.00
C LYS A 160 16.73 3.78 -0.24
N ASN A 161 16.92 2.64 0.41
CA ASN A 161 18.17 1.88 0.38
C ASN A 161 18.37 1.17 -0.97
N THR A 162 17.31 0.70 -1.60
CA THR A 162 17.39 0.07 -2.93
C THR A 162 17.65 1.06 -4.05
N LYS A 163 17.33 2.34 -3.88
CA LYS A 163 17.48 3.42 -4.88
C LYS A 163 16.82 3.12 -6.23
N ARG A 164 15.95 2.11 -6.32
CA ARG A 164 15.36 1.67 -7.59
C ARG A 164 14.25 2.61 -8.06
N LEU A 165 13.50 3.18 -7.13
CA LEU A 165 12.36 4.08 -7.38
C LEU A 165 12.59 5.50 -6.86
N MET A 166 13.75 5.79 -6.29
CA MET A 166 14.06 7.08 -5.67
C MET A 166 15.07 7.89 -6.46
#